data_c967a9cdc5d9d981423c9e4a4ec2c68e
#
_entry.id   c967a9cdc5d9d981423c9e4a4ec2c68e
#
_cell.length_a   1.000
_cell.length_b   1.000
_cell.length_c   1.000
_cell.angle_alpha   90.00
_cell.angle_beta   90.00
_cell.angle_gamma   90.00
#
_symmetry.space_group_name_H-M   'P 1'
#
loop_
_entity.id
_entity.type
_entity.pdbx_description
1 polymer ?
#
loop_
_entity_poly.entity_id
_entity_poly.type
_entity_poly.pdbx_seq_one_letter_code
_entity_poly.pdbx_strand_id
1 'polypeptide(L)'
;MKKLSVIILLAIGLLSACKPFNSWERTVIEKSDSLMYVTVLPEDSDILRTPSTDVPERAFKSRELKALMDKMLYTVTDPSQDGVGIAAPQVGINRRIIWVRRMDKAGAPFECYVNIRLDSLYGNVATGPEGCLSVPPMRGMVPRYSKVDISYANLESGKRQKETIDGYTAIIFQHETDHLDGILYIDRADTVYTDKAWAAEREAFTYSHPDWWESARAK
;
A
#
# COMPACT_ATOMS: atom_id res chain seq x y z
N MET A 1 64.51 7.77 30.69
CA MET A 1 63.14 7.46 31.02
C MET A 1 62.25 7.95 29.85
N LYS A 2 61.84 7.02 28.92
CA LYS A 2 61.05 7.37 27.74
C LYS A 2 59.57 7.20 28.12
N LYS A 3 58.82 8.33 28.07
CA LYS A 3 57.35 8.33 28.29
C LYS A 3 56.68 7.74 27.00
N LEU A 4 56.03 6.61 27.17
CA LEU A 4 55.23 5.99 26.13
C LEU A 4 53.84 6.64 26.16
N SER A 5 53.56 7.49 25.17
CA SER A 5 52.20 8.07 25.00
C SER A 5 51.32 7.03 24.28
N VAL A 6 50.36 6.48 25.02
CA VAL A 6 49.32 5.61 24.46
C VAL A 6 48.28 6.51 23.80
N ILE A 7 48.22 6.52 22.48
CA ILE A 7 47.16 7.16 21.69
C ILE A 7 46.02 6.13 21.63
N ILE A 8 44.95 6.39 22.41
CA ILE A 8 43.69 5.64 22.30
C ILE A 8 42.96 6.23 21.11
N LEU A 9 43.02 5.54 19.96
CA LEU A 9 42.11 5.81 18.84
C LEU A 9 40.70 5.34 19.25
N LEU A 10 39.83 6.29 19.62
CA LEU A 10 38.38 6.03 19.66
C LEU A 10 37.92 5.83 18.20
N ALA A 11 37.76 4.58 17.82
CA ALA A 11 36.99 4.22 16.62
C ALA A 11 35.53 4.55 16.91
N ILE A 12 35.10 5.77 16.58
CA ILE A 12 33.68 6.10 16.48
C ILE A 12 33.17 5.35 15.23
N GLY A 13 32.74 4.11 15.47
CA GLY A 13 31.97 3.35 14.49
C GLY A 13 30.72 4.15 14.19
N LEU A 14 30.70 4.83 13.04
CA LEU A 14 29.48 5.31 12.41
C LEU A 14 28.60 4.09 12.14
N LEU A 15 27.77 3.72 13.11
CA LEU A 15 26.58 2.94 12.88
C LEU A 15 25.68 3.83 11.98
N SER A 16 25.92 3.76 10.67
CA SER A 16 24.94 4.17 9.69
C SER A 16 23.71 3.29 9.92
N ALA A 17 22.85 3.73 10.84
CA ALA A 17 21.59 3.06 11.08
C ALA A 17 20.87 3.04 9.71
N CYS A 18 20.86 1.87 9.07
CA CYS A 18 20.21 1.68 7.78
C CYS A 18 18.75 2.12 7.95
N LYS A 19 18.40 3.25 7.34
CA LYS A 19 17.06 3.83 7.48
C LYS A 19 16.04 2.80 7.00
N PRO A 20 14.88 2.66 7.67
CA PRO A 20 13.90 1.62 7.34
C PRO A 20 13.25 1.82 5.96
N PHE A 21 13.18 3.06 5.50
CA PHE A 21 12.69 3.47 4.18
C PHE A 21 13.86 3.97 3.33
N ASN A 22 13.86 3.64 2.04
CA ASN A 22 14.88 4.13 1.09
C ASN A 22 14.70 5.63 0.78
N SER A 23 15.56 6.22 -0.07
CA SER A 23 15.52 7.65 -0.39
C SER A 23 14.22 8.05 -1.10
N TRP A 24 13.75 7.24 -2.04
CA TRP A 24 12.49 7.44 -2.75
C TRP A 24 11.30 7.43 -1.78
N GLU A 25 11.15 6.34 -1.02
CA GLU A 25 10.05 6.17 -0.06
C GLU A 25 9.98 7.34 0.93
N ARG A 26 11.11 7.78 1.48
CA ARG A 26 11.15 8.95 2.36
C ARG A 26 10.71 10.23 1.65
N THR A 27 11.17 10.43 0.41
CA THR A 27 10.75 11.61 -0.36
C THR A 27 9.24 11.61 -0.59
N VAL A 28 8.66 10.47 -0.96
CA VAL A 28 7.20 10.34 -1.10
C VAL A 28 6.50 10.66 0.22
N ILE A 29 6.93 10.07 1.33
CA ILE A 29 6.33 10.31 2.65
C ILE A 29 6.43 11.78 3.07
N GLU A 30 7.58 12.42 2.85
CA GLU A 30 7.84 13.79 3.31
C GLU A 30 7.18 14.85 2.43
N LYS A 31 7.21 14.65 1.10
CA LYS A 31 6.80 15.65 0.12
C LYS A 31 5.32 15.59 -0.26
N SER A 32 4.66 14.44 -0.09
CA SER A 32 3.22 14.34 -0.35
C SER A 32 2.43 15.17 0.67
N ASP A 33 1.33 15.75 0.21
CA ASP A 33 0.30 16.32 1.07
C ASP A 33 -0.46 15.22 1.83
N SER A 34 -1.49 15.59 2.60
CA SER A 34 -2.37 14.61 3.25
C SER A 34 -3.10 13.75 2.22
N LEU A 35 -3.62 14.37 1.15
CA LEU A 35 -4.10 13.68 -0.04
C LEU A 35 -2.91 13.35 -0.92
N MET A 36 -2.54 12.07 -0.98
CA MET A 36 -1.40 11.62 -1.77
C MET A 36 -1.78 11.48 -3.25
N TYR A 37 -0.79 11.64 -4.13
CA TYR A 37 -0.93 11.26 -5.52
C TYR A 37 -1.24 9.74 -5.59
N VAL A 38 -2.26 9.38 -6.38
CA VAL A 38 -2.58 7.98 -6.64
C VAL A 38 -1.92 7.57 -7.96
N THR A 39 -1.05 6.57 -7.90
CA THR A 39 -0.38 6.00 -9.06
C THR A 39 -1.38 5.36 -10.01
N VAL A 40 -1.23 5.59 -11.32
CA VAL A 40 -2.18 5.13 -12.32
C VAL A 40 -1.49 4.43 -13.49
N LEU A 41 -2.21 3.52 -14.16
CA LEU A 41 -1.79 2.97 -15.44
C LEU A 41 -2.11 3.93 -16.60
N PRO A 42 -1.25 3.96 -17.63
CA PRO A 42 0.00 3.19 -17.79
C PRO A 42 1.24 3.84 -17.17
N GLU A 43 1.14 5.09 -16.69
CA GLU A 43 2.26 5.97 -16.33
C GLU A 43 3.13 5.39 -15.20
N ASP A 44 2.50 4.79 -14.19
CA ASP A 44 3.16 4.24 -13.00
C ASP A 44 3.23 2.70 -13.03
N SER A 45 3.24 2.11 -14.22
CA SER A 45 3.23 0.66 -14.39
C SER A 45 4.38 -0.04 -13.66
N ASP A 46 5.56 0.57 -13.63
CA ASP A 46 6.73 0.03 -12.96
C ASP A 46 6.56 -0.04 -11.43
N ILE A 47 5.87 0.93 -10.82
CA ILE A 47 5.53 0.90 -9.39
C ILE A 47 4.43 -0.13 -9.13
N LEU A 48 3.33 -0.04 -9.88
CA LEU A 48 2.15 -0.88 -9.69
C LEU A 48 2.40 -2.36 -9.98
N ARG A 49 3.39 -2.69 -10.82
CA ARG A 49 3.75 -4.06 -11.21
C ARG A 49 4.94 -4.63 -10.43
N THR A 50 5.55 -3.83 -9.56
CA THR A 50 6.65 -4.30 -8.70
C THR A 50 6.13 -4.90 -7.39
N PRO A 51 6.45 -6.17 -7.08
CA PRO A 51 6.06 -6.77 -5.81
C PRO A 51 6.60 -6.00 -4.61
N SER A 52 5.76 -5.81 -3.61
CA SER A 52 6.06 -5.08 -2.39
C SER A 52 6.89 -5.91 -1.42
N THR A 53 7.80 -5.25 -0.71
CA THR A 53 8.61 -5.83 0.36
C THR A 53 8.01 -5.56 1.74
N ASP A 54 8.42 -6.35 2.74
CA ASP A 54 7.98 -6.12 4.12
C ASP A 54 8.53 -4.80 4.68
N VAL A 55 7.72 -4.20 5.53
CA VAL A 55 8.18 -3.13 6.43
C VAL A 55 9.04 -3.77 7.51
N PRO A 56 10.31 -3.36 7.68
CA PRO A 56 11.16 -3.94 8.71
C PRO A 56 10.66 -3.60 10.11
N GLU A 57 10.78 -4.51 11.06
CA GLU A 57 10.26 -4.34 12.43
C GLU A 57 10.77 -3.06 13.12
N ARG A 58 12.02 -2.66 12.85
CA ARG A 58 12.58 -1.39 13.36
C ARG A 58 11.81 -0.14 12.91
N ALA A 59 10.96 -0.26 11.87
CA ALA A 59 10.12 0.83 11.39
C ALA A 59 8.76 0.88 12.10
N PHE A 60 8.31 -0.17 12.78
CA PHE A 60 6.94 -0.28 13.30
C PHE A 60 6.51 0.90 14.19
N LYS A 61 7.46 1.51 14.90
CA LYS A 61 7.22 2.69 15.75
C LYS A 61 7.83 3.97 15.18
N SER A 62 8.23 3.97 13.90
CA SER A 62 8.83 5.14 13.26
C SER A 62 7.76 6.19 12.92
N ARG A 63 8.18 7.45 12.90
CA ARG A 63 7.34 8.56 12.47
C ARG A 63 6.99 8.47 10.99
N GLU A 64 7.91 7.95 10.19
CA GLU A 64 7.73 7.77 8.76
C GLU A 64 6.60 6.75 8.48
N LEU A 65 6.59 5.59 9.16
CA LEU A 65 5.52 4.61 8.98
C LEU A 65 4.17 5.19 9.41
N LYS A 66 4.13 5.86 10.56
CA LYS A 66 2.90 6.50 11.03
C LYS A 66 2.39 7.54 10.02
N ALA A 67 3.28 8.41 9.54
CA ALA A 67 2.91 9.44 8.56
C ALA A 67 2.38 8.83 7.26
N LEU A 68 3.02 7.75 6.76
CA LEU A 68 2.54 7.03 5.59
C LEU A 68 1.14 6.47 5.80
N MET A 69 0.93 5.74 6.90
CA MET A 69 -0.38 5.16 7.21
C MET A 69 -1.47 6.23 7.33
N ASP A 70 -1.20 7.34 8.03
CA ASP A 70 -2.15 8.44 8.20
C ASP A 70 -2.52 9.07 6.84
N LYS A 71 -1.53 9.31 5.96
CA LYS A 71 -1.76 9.88 4.62
C LYS A 71 -2.49 8.91 3.70
N MET A 72 -2.18 7.63 3.74
CA MET A 72 -2.92 6.60 2.99
C MET A 72 -4.39 6.57 3.41
N LEU A 73 -4.66 6.60 4.73
CA LEU A 73 -6.04 6.65 5.23
C LEU A 73 -6.77 7.90 4.75
N TYR A 74 -6.13 9.06 4.88
CA TYR A 74 -6.70 10.31 4.38
C TYR A 74 -7.04 10.20 2.89
N THR A 75 -6.12 9.66 2.08
CA THR A 75 -6.30 9.51 0.63
C THR A 75 -7.49 8.62 0.30
N VAL A 76 -7.61 7.43 0.91
CA VAL A 76 -8.70 6.50 0.59
C VAL A 76 -10.07 6.98 1.09
N THR A 77 -10.09 7.80 2.15
CA THR A 77 -11.34 8.34 2.72
C THR A 77 -11.72 9.70 2.17
N ASP A 78 -10.89 10.32 1.33
CA ASP A 78 -11.22 11.58 0.68
C ASP A 78 -12.45 11.39 -0.23
N PRO A 79 -13.46 12.27 -0.15
CA PRO A 79 -14.67 12.16 -0.96
C PRO A 79 -14.42 12.11 -2.47
N SER A 80 -13.29 12.65 -2.93
CA SER A 80 -12.90 12.57 -4.34
C SER A 80 -12.46 11.17 -4.77
N GLN A 81 -12.02 10.33 -3.85
CA GLN A 81 -11.57 8.96 -4.10
C GLN A 81 -12.66 7.92 -3.82
N ASP A 82 -13.38 8.07 -2.70
CA ASP A 82 -14.46 7.17 -2.25
C ASP A 82 -14.08 5.68 -2.29
N GLY A 83 -12.87 5.38 -1.83
CA GLY A 83 -12.31 4.04 -1.84
C GLY A 83 -12.79 3.20 -0.66
N VAL A 84 -12.81 1.88 -0.81
CA VAL A 84 -13.06 0.91 0.27
C VAL A 84 -11.78 0.22 0.74
N GLY A 85 -10.67 0.42 0.02
CA GLY A 85 -9.34 -0.05 0.34
C GLY A 85 -8.29 0.71 -0.45
N ILE A 86 -7.04 0.65 0.00
CA ILE A 86 -5.87 1.20 -0.67
C ILE A 86 -4.62 0.44 -0.26
N ALA A 87 -3.74 0.17 -1.21
CA ALA A 87 -2.44 -0.45 -1.00
C ALA A 87 -1.29 0.56 -1.18
N ALA A 88 -0.19 0.39 -0.48
CA ALA A 88 0.93 1.33 -0.53
C ALA A 88 1.55 1.53 -1.94
N PRO A 89 1.59 0.54 -2.86
CA PRO A 89 1.97 0.80 -4.24
C PRO A 89 1.12 1.88 -4.93
N GLN A 90 -0.16 1.99 -4.58
CA GLN A 90 -1.05 3.01 -5.14
C GLN A 90 -0.69 4.45 -4.70
N VAL A 91 0.19 4.61 -3.74
CA VAL A 91 0.76 5.91 -3.36
C VAL A 91 2.27 5.98 -3.58
N GLY A 92 2.79 5.13 -4.46
CA GLY A 92 4.19 5.17 -4.89
C GLY A 92 5.17 4.42 -3.97
N ILE A 93 4.71 3.57 -3.05
CA ILE A 93 5.54 2.90 -2.06
C ILE A 93 5.35 1.39 -2.09
N ASN A 94 6.36 0.64 -2.56
CA ASN A 94 6.30 -0.82 -2.67
C ASN A 94 6.59 -1.51 -1.32
N ARG A 95 5.70 -1.26 -0.33
CA ARG A 95 5.69 -1.89 0.98
C ARG A 95 4.37 -2.61 1.23
N ARG A 96 4.45 -3.73 1.96
CA ARG A 96 3.24 -4.54 2.26
C ARG A 96 2.39 -3.86 3.34
N ILE A 97 1.67 -2.83 2.94
CA ILE A 97 0.73 -2.06 3.76
C ILE A 97 -0.56 -1.90 2.97
N ILE A 98 -1.69 -2.19 3.60
CA ILE A 98 -3.02 -1.90 3.07
C ILE A 98 -3.90 -1.25 4.12
N TRP A 99 -4.86 -0.45 3.69
CA TRP A 99 -6.04 -0.09 4.45
C TRP A 99 -7.25 -0.77 3.83
N VAL A 100 -8.14 -1.29 4.68
CA VAL A 100 -9.39 -1.95 4.26
C VAL A 100 -10.52 -1.45 5.12
N ARG A 101 -11.64 -1.10 4.48
CA ARG A 101 -12.90 -0.83 5.17
C ARG A 101 -13.55 -2.15 5.58
N ARG A 102 -13.62 -2.41 6.88
CA ARG A 102 -14.11 -3.66 7.47
C ARG A 102 -15.65 -3.65 7.48
N MET A 103 -16.23 -3.95 6.31
CA MET A 103 -17.70 -4.03 6.12
C MET A 103 -18.33 -5.15 6.96
N ASP A 104 -17.55 -6.11 7.41
CA ASP A 104 -17.92 -7.22 8.30
C ASP A 104 -17.97 -6.81 9.78
N LYS A 105 -17.55 -5.59 10.13
CA LYS A 105 -17.58 -5.06 11.49
C LYS A 105 -18.60 -3.93 11.65
N ALA A 106 -19.16 -3.80 12.85
CA ALA A 106 -20.08 -2.70 13.17
C ALA A 106 -19.43 -1.35 12.90
N GLY A 107 -20.15 -0.46 12.19
CA GLY A 107 -19.63 0.85 11.80
C GLY A 107 -18.66 0.85 10.62
N ALA A 108 -18.35 -0.31 10.06
CA ALA A 108 -17.47 -0.47 8.91
C ALA A 108 -16.17 0.37 9.01
N PRO A 109 -15.37 0.21 10.10
CA PRO A 109 -14.16 1.00 10.29
C PRO A 109 -13.10 0.67 9.25
N PHE A 110 -12.23 1.65 8.95
CA PHE A 110 -10.98 1.37 8.24
C PHE A 110 -9.94 0.80 9.21
N GLU A 111 -9.28 -0.28 8.80
CA GLU A 111 -8.18 -0.90 9.55
C GLU A 111 -6.95 -1.06 8.67
N CYS A 112 -5.76 -0.80 9.26
CA CYS A 112 -4.46 -0.92 8.59
C CYS A 112 -3.82 -2.28 8.87
N TYR A 113 -3.28 -2.88 7.81
CA TYR A 113 -2.60 -4.16 7.88
C TYR A 113 -1.19 -4.05 7.31
N VAL A 114 -0.18 -4.23 8.17
CA VAL A 114 1.24 -4.17 7.81
C VAL A 114 1.79 -5.58 7.68
N ASN A 115 2.61 -5.81 6.65
CA ASN A 115 3.20 -7.11 6.33
C ASN A 115 2.15 -8.22 6.17
N ILE A 116 1.02 -7.84 5.56
CA ILE A 116 -0.09 -8.77 5.34
C ILE A 116 0.25 -9.86 4.33
N ARG A 117 -0.32 -11.05 4.57
CA ARG A 117 -0.35 -12.20 3.65
C ARG A 117 -1.76 -12.77 3.61
N LEU A 118 -2.16 -13.28 2.46
CA LEU A 118 -3.28 -14.21 2.35
C LEU A 118 -2.73 -15.62 2.54
N ASP A 119 -3.04 -16.22 3.69
CA ASP A 119 -2.57 -17.58 4.03
C ASP A 119 -3.38 -18.65 3.30
N SER A 120 -4.68 -18.42 3.12
CA SER A 120 -5.60 -19.33 2.38
C SER A 120 -6.76 -18.56 1.75
N LEU A 121 -7.23 -19.09 0.62
CA LEU A 121 -8.42 -18.63 -0.11
C LEU A 121 -9.38 -19.81 -0.23
N TYR A 122 -10.63 -19.65 0.18
CA TYR A 122 -11.59 -20.75 0.18
C TYR A 122 -13.04 -20.26 0.21
N GLY A 123 -13.98 -21.20 0.29
CA GLY A 123 -15.40 -20.92 0.19
C GLY A 123 -15.86 -20.85 -1.27
N ASN A 124 -17.01 -20.23 -1.51
CA ASN A 124 -17.54 -20.07 -2.86
C ASN A 124 -16.75 -19.04 -3.64
N VAL A 125 -16.56 -19.28 -4.94
CA VAL A 125 -16.07 -18.28 -5.88
C VAL A 125 -17.26 -17.59 -6.53
N ALA A 126 -17.29 -16.28 -6.50
CA ALA A 126 -18.30 -15.48 -7.19
C ALA A 126 -17.61 -14.40 -8.03
N THR A 127 -18.08 -14.24 -9.25
CA THR A 127 -17.63 -13.17 -10.14
C THR A 127 -18.46 -11.92 -9.91
N GLY A 128 -17.78 -10.80 -9.65
CA GLY A 128 -18.41 -9.52 -9.39
C GLY A 128 -17.64 -8.34 -10.01
N PRO A 129 -18.26 -7.15 -10.09
CA PRO A 129 -17.63 -5.97 -10.66
C PRO A 129 -16.60 -5.40 -9.68
N GLU A 130 -15.38 -5.16 -10.18
CA GLU A 130 -14.34 -4.42 -9.48
C GLU A 130 -13.93 -3.19 -10.29
N GLY A 131 -13.49 -2.14 -9.58
CA GLY A 131 -12.80 -0.97 -10.10
C GLY A 131 -11.61 -0.66 -9.21
N CYS A 132 -10.69 0.15 -9.69
CA CYS A 132 -9.48 0.50 -8.97
C CYS A 132 -9.10 1.95 -9.24
N LEU A 133 -8.72 2.69 -8.19
CA LEU A 133 -8.22 4.06 -8.29
C LEU A 133 -7.03 4.18 -9.24
N SER A 134 -6.25 3.11 -9.36
CA SER A 134 -5.06 3.03 -10.24
C SER A 134 -5.35 2.63 -11.67
N VAL A 135 -6.59 2.29 -12.03
CA VAL A 135 -6.99 1.85 -13.38
C VAL A 135 -8.29 2.54 -13.84
N PRO A 136 -8.40 3.88 -13.66
CA PRO A 136 -9.58 4.59 -14.15
C PRO A 136 -9.58 4.66 -15.67
N PRO A 137 -10.72 4.70 -16.36
CA PRO A 137 -12.08 4.54 -15.83
C PRO A 137 -12.61 3.11 -16.04
N MET A 138 -11.74 2.12 -15.90
CA MET A 138 -12.08 0.73 -16.23
C MET A 138 -12.72 0.00 -15.05
N ARG A 139 -13.63 -0.92 -15.39
CA ARG A 139 -14.15 -1.93 -14.47
C ARG A 139 -13.96 -3.32 -15.03
N GLY A 140 -13.91 -4.33 -14.16
CA GLY A 140 -13.78 -5.73 -14.57
C GLY A 140 -14.69 -6.64 -13.79
N MET A 141 -15.12 -7.74 -14.42
CA MET A 141 -15.82 -8.84 -13.73
C MET A 141 -14.78 -9.83 -13.23
N VAL A 142 -14.59 -9.90 -11.91
CA VAL A 142 -13.46 -10.61 -11.29
C VAL A 142 -13.97 -11.76 -10.41
N PRO A 143 -13.50 -13.01 -10.63
CA PRO A 143 -13.79 -14.12 -9.73
C PRO A 143 -12.98 -13.99 -8.43
N ARG A 144 -13.68 -14.04 -7.28
CA ARG A 144 -13.08 -13.97 -5.95
C ARG A 144 -13.64 -15.02 -5.01
N TYR A 145 -12.79 -15.51 -4.12
CA TYR A 145 -13.21 -16.38 -3.03
C TYR A 145 -14.00 -15.60 -1.98
N SER A 146 -15.01 -16.25 -1.40
CA SER A 146 -15.84 -15.63 -0.37
C SER A 146 -15.18 -15.58 1.01
N LYS A 147 -14.08 -16.31 1.22
CA LYS A 147 -13.36 -16.38 2.50
C LYS A 147 -11.85 -16.37 2.29
N VAL A 148 -11.14 -15.68 3.22
CA VAL A 148 -9.69 -15.65 3.27
C VAL A 148 -9.20 -15.78 4.71
N ASP A 149 -8.13 -16.54 4.91
CA ASP A 149 -7.33 -16.44 6.12
C ASP A 149 -6.18 -15.50 5.86
N ILE A 150 -6.01 -14.54 6.76
CA ILE A 150 -4.95 -13.54 6.67
C ILE A 150 -3.98 -13.66 7.85
N SER A 151 -2.75 -13.25 7.61
CA SER A 151 -1.79 -12.99 8.69
C SER A 151 -1.06 -11.68 8.45
N TYR A 152 -0.79 -10.94 9.53
CA TYR A 152 -0.20 -9.60 9.49
C TYR A 152 0.62 -9.29 10.74
N ALA A 153 1.43 -8.25 10.71
CA ALA A 153 2.25 -7.84 11.85
C ALA A 153 1.44 -7.01 12.85
N ASN A 154 1.54 -7.35 14.11
CA ASN A 154 1.14 -6.46 15.20
C ASN A 154 2.27 -5.45 15.45
N LEU A 155 2.01 -4.17 15.25
CA LEU A 155 3.04 -3.12 15.32
C LEU A 155 3.55 -2.85 16.75
N GLU A 156 2.79 -3.25 17.77
CA GLU A 156 3.21 -3.09 19.17
C GLU A 156 4.13 -4.21 19.63
N SER A 157 3.76 -5.45 19.32
CA SER A 157 4.47 -6.64 19.78
C SER A 157 5.47 -7.23 18.78
N GLY A 158 5.42 -6.82 17.52
CA GLY A 158 6.16 -7.43 16.41
C GLY A 158 5.66 -8.82 15.99
N LYS A 159 4.72 -9.42 16.74
CA LYS A 159 4.23 -10.77 16.46
C LYS A 159 3.22 -10.77 15.31
N ARG A 160 3.16 -11.90 14.60
CA ARG A 160 2.11 -12.12 13.60
C ARG A 160 0.77 -12.40 14.27
N GLN A 161 -0.26 -11.78 13.78
CA GLN A 161 -1.67 -12.05 14.09
C GLN A 161 -2.30 -12.77 12.91
N LYS A 162 -3.38 -13.50 13.18
CA LYS A 162 -4.18 -14.21 12.18
C LYS A 162 -5.66 -13.90 12.37
N GLU A 163 -6.37 -13.82 11.26
CA GLU A 163 -7.81 -13.57 11.24
C GLU A 163 -8.43 -14.25 10.01
N THR A 164 -9.66 -14.73 10.16
CA THR A 164 -10.49 -15.22 9.06
C THR A 164 -11.49 -14.14 8.69
N ILE A 165 -11.54 -13.80 7.41
CA ILE A 165 -12.42 -12.77 6.85
C ILE A 165 -13.37 -13.44 5.86
N ASP A 166 -14.64 -12.99 5.83
CA ASP A 166 -15.59 -13.49 4.84
C ASP A 166 -16.40 -12.37 4.16
N GLY A 167 -17.20 -12.76 3.16
CA GLY A 167 -18.07 -11.86 2.42
C GLY A 167 -17.33 -10.83 1.60
N TYR A 168 -17.95 -9.64 1.46
CA TYR A 168 -17.40 -8.56 0.63
C TYR A 168 -16.04 -8.07 1.14
N THR A 169 -15.83 -8.06 2.45
CA THR A 169 -14.54 -7.69 3.04
C THR A 169 -13.41 -8.62 2.58
N ALA A 170 -13.67 -9.93 2.44
CA ALA A 170 -12.67 -10.86 1.89
C ALA A 170 -12.30 -10.54 0.44
N ILE A 171 -13.24 -10.01 -0.36
CA ILE A 171 -12.97 -9.54 -1.73
C ILE A 171 -12.03 -8.34 -1.69
N ILE A 172 -12.28 -7.35 -0.81
CA ILE A 172 -11.40 -6.17 -0.65
C ILE A 172 -9.98 -6.63 -0.29
N PHE A 173 -9.83 -7.53 0.68
CA PHE A 173 -8.51 -8.06 1.06
C PHE A 173 -7.78 -8.72 -0.12
N GLN A 174 -8.47 -9.49 -0.96
CA GLN A 174 -7.88 -10.10 -2.16
C GLN A 174 -7.42 -9.02 -3.14
N HIS A 175 -8.24 -7.99 -3.39
CA HIS A 175 -7.90 -6.88 -4.28
C HIS A 175 -6.67 -6.11 -3.78
N GLU A 176 -6.67 -5.67 -2.53
CA GLU A 176 -5.57 -4.88 -1.97
C GLU A 176 -4.27 -5.68 -1.84
N THR A 177 -4.37 -6.99 -1.56
CA THR A 177 -3.17 -7.84 -1.48
C THR A 177 -2.60 -8.14 -2.86
N ASP A 178 -3.43 -8.25 -3.89
CA ASP A 178 -2.97 -8.35 -5.28
C ASP A 178 -2.05 -7.17 -5.65
N HIS A 179 -2.41 -5.93 -5.29
CA HIS A 179 -1.53 -4.78 -5.48
C HIS A 179 -0.15 -4.96 -4.87
N LEU A 180 -0.07 -5.59 -3.68
CA LEU A 180 1.21 -5.86 -3.02
C LEU A 180 2.07 -6.90 -3.76
N ASP A 181 1.44 -7.71 -4.60
CA ASP A 181 2.10 -8.73 -5.40
C ASP A 181 2.31 -8.28 -6.86
N GLY A 182 2.04 -7.00 -7.17
CA GLY A 182 2.17 -6.42 -8.50
C GLY A 182 1.08 -6.86 -9.49
N ILE A 183 -0.03 -7.38 -8.95
CA ILE A 183 -1.19 -7.85 -9.71
C ILE A 183 -2.31 -6.80 -9.62
N LEU A 184 -2.98 -6.54 -10.73
CA LEU A 184 -4.15 -5.67 -10.76
C LEU A 184 -5.40 -6.50 -11.08
N TYR A 185 -6.57 -6.02 -10.66
CA TYR A 185 -7.83 -6.73 -10.91
C TYR A 185 -8.05 -7.06 -12.40
N ILE A 186 -7.57 -6.22 -13.31
CA ILE A 186 -7.66 -6.45 -14.77
C ILE A 186 -6.92 -7.71 -15.24
N ASP A 187 -5.94 -8.20 -14.47
CA ASP A 187 -5.19 -9.44 -14.77
C ASP A 187 -5.99 -10.69 -14.39
N ARG A 188 -7.00 -10.53 -13.54
CA ARG A 188 -7.88 -11.61 -13.07
C ARG A 188 -9.27 -11.56 -13.66
N ALA A 189 -9.64 -10.42 -14.24
CA ALA A 189 -10.99 -10.19 -14.74
C ALA A 189 -11.31 -11.07 -15.96
N ASP A 190 -12.48 -11.72 -15.93
CA ASP A 190 -13.03 -12.44 -17.09
C ASP A 190 -13.37 -11.46 -18.23
N THR A 191 -13.81 -10.26 -17.89
CA THR A 191 -14.10 -9.16 -18.81
C THR A 191 -13.72 -7.83 -18.21
N VAL A 192 -13.26 -6.90 -19.06
CA VAL A 192 -12.94 -5.51 -18.68
C VAL A 192 -13.71 -4.57 -19.61
N TYR A 193 -14.28 -3.51 -19.05
CA TYR A 193 -15.07 -2.52 -19.79
C TYR A 193 -14.89 -1.11 -19.23
N THR A 194 -15.15 -0.10 -20.06
CA THR A 194 -15.14 1.30 -19.62
C THR A 194 -16.45 1.64 -18.93
N ASP A 195 -16.37 2.08 -17.68
CA ASP A 195 -17.51 2.65 -16.96
C ASP A 195 -17.67 4.12 -17.36
N LYS A 196 -18.67 4.41 -18.20
CA LYS A 196 -18.90 5.76 -18.74
C LYS A 196 -19.29 6.79 -17.67
N ALA A 197 -20.00 6.38 -16.61
CA ALA A 197 -20.36 7.27 -15.52
C ALA A 197 -19.12 7.65 -14.72
N TRP A 198 -18.32 6.65 -14.36
CA TRP A 198 -17.07 6.88 -13.67
C TRP A 198 -16.04 7.63 -14.53
N ALA A 199 -16.00 7.39 -15.85
CA ALA A 199 -15.18 8.16 -16.78
C ALA A 199 -15.52 9.67 -16.71
N ALA A 200 -16.79 10.01 -16.72
CA ALA A 200 -17.25 11.40 -16.65
C ALA A 200 -16.90 12.05 -15.31
N GLU A 201 -17.07 11.32 -14.20
CA GLU A 201 -16.66 11.78 -12.85
C GLU A 201 -15.16 12.03 -12.75
N ARG A 202 -14.35 11.22 -13.44
CA ARG A 202 -12.89 11.26 -13.41
C ARG A 202 -12.26 12.16 -14.49
N GLU A 203 -13.05 12.67 -15.43
CA GLU A 203 -12.55 13.56 -16.51
C GLU A 203 -11.94 14.86 -15.94
N ALA A 204 -12.41 15.32 -14.78
CA ALA A 204 -11.87 16.48 -14.09
C ALA A 204 -10.58 16.17 -13.27
N PHE A 205 -10.22 14.91 -13.11
CA PHE A 205 -9.01 14.52 -12.36
C PHE A 205 -7.77 14.64 -13.23
N THR A 206 -6.84 15.47 -12.79
CA THR A 206 -5.52 15.55 -13.40
C THR A 206 -4.63 14.47 -12.80
N TYR A 207 -4.37 13.39 -13.55
CA TYR A 207 -3.42 12.34 -13.20
C TYR A 207 -1.98 12.76 -13.53
N SER A 208 -1.56 13.94 -13.09
CA SER A 208 -0.19 14.40 -13.27
C SER A 208 0.62 14.16 -12.00
N HIS A 209 1.85 13.69 -12.21
CA HIS A 209 2.80 13.57 -11.12
C HIS A 209 3.00 14.92 -10.42
N PRO A 210 3.16 14.95 -9.08
CA PRO A 210 3.62 16.16 -8.38
C PRO A 210 4.98 16.63 -8.94
N ASP A 211 5.24 17.92 -8.96
CA ASP A 211 6.46 18.53 -9.53
C ASP A 211 7.78 17.90 -9.04
N TRP A 212 7.78 17.40 -7.82
CA TRP A 212 8.96 16.77 -7.20
C TRP A 212 9.15 15.29 -7.59
N TRP A 213 8.15 14.63 -8.19
CA TRP A 213 8.10 13.19 -8.41
C TRP A 213 9.24 12.69 -9.30
N GLU A 214 9.36 13.21 -10.52
CA GLU A 214 10.38 12.78 -11.47
C GLU A 214 11.80 13.06 -10.97
N SER A 215 12.01 14.23 -10.34
CA SER A 215 13.31 14.59 -9.78
C SER A 215 13.74 13.71 -8.60
N ALA A 216 12.79 13.10 -7.91
CA ALA A 216 13.04 12.19 -6.81
C ALA A 216 13.30 10.74 -7.29
N ARG A 217 12.67 10.32 -8.41
CA ARG A 217 12.89 8.99 -9.03
C ARG A 217 14.26 8.85 -9.67
N ALA A 218 14.82 9.95 -10.16
CA ALA A 218 16.13 9.97 -10.81
C ALA A 218 17.35 9.84 -9.85
N LYS A 219 17.14 9.78 -8.54
CA LYS A 219 18.17 9.68 -7.47
C LYS A 219 18.22 8.30 -6.85
#